data_9b430c7fb060eb87e7ced6054ae8dace
#
_entry.id   9b430c7fb060eb87e7ced6054ae8dace
#
_cell.length_a   1.000
_cell.length_b   1.000
_cell.length_c   1.000
_cell.angle_alpha   90.00
_cell.angle_beta   90.00
_cell.angle_gamma   90.00
#
_symmetry.space_group_name_H-M   'P 1'
#
loop_
_entity.id
_entity.type
_entity.pdbx_description
1 polymer ?
#
loop_
_entity_poly.entity_id
_entity_poly.type
_entity_poly.pdbx_seq_one_letter_code
_entity_poly.pdbx_strand_id
1 'polypeptide(L)'
;DEFQKIVLSLVARIIIPILPLFIGTTFCGLAYEGTITRQLPVFLKIIVLVLAGHFIWMALLYILAGIYSGENPLEVVRHYGPAYLTAVGTMSSAATLAVALQCASKAKPLRKDLVSFGIPLFANIHLCGSVLTEVFFCMAVSKILYGKLPSVGTMILFCLLLGIFAIGAPGVPGGTVMASLGLITGVLMFDN
;
A
#
# COMPACT_ATOMS: atom_id res chain seq x y z
N ASP A 1 -13.94 -15.98 -11.46
CA ASP A 1 -14.94 -15.22 -10.69
C ASP A 1 -15.44 -15.95 -9.43
N GLU A 2 -15.75 -17.25 -9.47
CA GLU A 2 -16.19 -17.97 -8.27
C GLU A 2 -15.07 -18.20 -7.25
N PHE A 3 -13.89 -18.56 -7.70
CA PHE A 3 -12.73 -18.72 -6.84
C PHE A 3 -12.39 -17.43 -6.07
N GLN A 4 -12.43 -16.29 -6.76
CA GLN A 4 -12.21 -14.98 -6.12
C GLN A 4 -13.27 -14.69 -5.05
N LYS A 5 -14.55 -15.01 -5.31
CA LYS A 5 -15.63 -14.85 -4.33
C LYS A 5 -15.42 -15.74 -3.11
N ILE A 6 -14.96 -16.97 -3.30
CA ILE A 6 -14.65 -17.90 -2.20
C ILE A 6 -13.52 -17.34 -1.34
N VAL A 7 -12.42 -16.90 -1.96
CA VAL A 7 -11.26 -16.31 -1.25
C VAL A 7 -11.68 -15.07 -0.47
N LEU A 8 -12.41 -14.14 -1.10
CA LEU A 8 -12.89 -12.93 -0.43
C LEU A 8 -13.87 -13.26 0.71
N SER A 9 -14.71 -14.27 0.56
CA SER A 9 -15.62 -14.73 1.61
C SER A 9 -14.87 -15.33 2.81
N LEU A 10 -13.82 -16.11 2.54
CA LEU A 10 -12.92 -16.66 3.56
C LEU A 10 -12.21 -15.54 4.34
N VAL A 11 -11.64 -14.57 3.61
CA VAL A 11 -11.00 -13.40 4.23
C VAL A 11 -11.99 -12.63 5.09
N ALA A 12 -13.19 -12.34 4.57
CA ALA A 12 -14.18 -11.55 5.28
C ALA A 12 -14.78 -12.27 6.50
N ARG A 13 -14.97 -13.58 6.43
CA ARG A 13 -15.66 -14.36 7.48
C ARG A 13 -14.71 -14.93 8.53
N ILE A 14 -13.46 -15.18 8.18
CA ILE A 14 -12.49 -15.82 9.08
C ILE A 14 -11.38 -14.86 9.46
N ILE A 15 -10.68 -14.29 8.47
CA ILE A 15 -9.49 -13.49 8.76
C ILE A 15 -9.84 -12.16 9.42
N ILE A 16 -10.78 -11.40 8.85
CA ILE A 16 -11.14 -10.08 9.38
C ILE A 16 -11.66 -10.13 10.83
N PRO A 17 -12.54 -11.06 11.23
CA PRO A 17 -12.97 -11.15 12.63
C PRO A 17 -11.86 -11.55 13.62
N ILE A 18 -10.90 -12.36 13.19
CA ILE A 18 -9.78 -12.82 14.03
C ILE A 18 -8.67 -11.74 14.10
N LEU A 19 -8.54 -10.91 13.08
CA LEU A 19 -7.47 -9.92 12.98
C LEU A 19 -7.36 -8.97 14.18
N PRO A 20 -8.44 -8.40 14.75
CA PRO A 20 -8.36 -7.55 15.94
C PRO A 20 -7.82 -8.27 17.17
N LEU A 21 -8.20 -9.53 17.34
CA LEU A 21 -7.70 -10.37 18.45
C LEU A 21 -6.20 -10.65 18.27
N PHE A 22 -5.79 -11.04 17.07
CA PHE A 22 -4.39 -11.29 16.73
C PHE A 22 -3.53 -10.02 16.91
N ILE A 23 -3.99 -8.88 16.40
CA ILE A 23 -3.31 -7.59 16.58
C ILE A 23 -3.23 -7.23 18.07
N GLY A 24 -4.33 -7.35 18.79
CA GLY A 24 -4.40 -7.06 20.23
C GLY A 24 -3.43 -7.90 21.05
N THR A 25 -3.41 -9.21 20.85
CA THR A 25 -2.48 -10.12 21.57
C THR A 25 -1.02 -9.84 21.20
N THR A 26 -0.72 -9.56 19.93
CA THR A 26 0.64 -9.20 19.49
C THR A 26 1.10 -7.90 20.15
N PHE A 27 0.26 -6.86 20.15
CA PHE A 27 0.59 -5.60 20.83
C PHE A 27 0.73 -5.73 22.34
N CYS A 28 -0.09 -6.57 22.98
CA CYS A 28 0.07 -6.88 24.41
C CYS A 28 1.40 -7.56 24.71
N GLY A 29 1.81 -8.52 23.88
CA GLY A 29 3.13 -9.15 23.98
C GLY A 29 4.27 -8.16 23.85
N LEU A 30 4.27 -7.33 22.79
CA LEU A 30 5.25 -6.30 22.56
C LEU A 30 5.28 -5.21 23.66
N ALA A 31 4.12 -4.91 24.26
CA ALA A 31 4.03 -3.99 25.39
C ALA A 31 4.66 -4.57 26.66
N TYR A 32 4.38 -5.85 26.92
CA TYR A 32 4.94 -6.57 28.07
C TYR A 32 6.48 -6.64 27.99
N GLU A 33 7.03 -6.86 26.81
CA GLU A 33 8.48 -6.89 26.57
C GLU A 33 9.13 -5.51 26.59
N GLY A 34 8.36 -4.42 26.74
CA GLY A 34 8.85 -3.04 26.68
C GLY A 34 9.32 -2.60 25.27
N THR A 35 9.05 -3.43 24.25
CA THR A 35 9.46 -3.21 22.86
C THR A 35 8.73 -2.01 22.27
N ILE A 36 7.46 -1.82 22.60
CA ILE A 36 6.66 -0.67 22.11
C ILE A 36 7.29 0.65 22.51
N THR A 37 7.64 0.85 23.78
CA THR A 37 8.19 2.12 24.27
C THR A 37 9.54 2.47 23.65
N ARG A 38 10.34 1.47 23.31
CA ARG A 38 11.64 1.67 22.65
C ARG A 38 11.53 1.90 21.14
N GLN A 39 10.63 1.16 20.48
CA GLN A 39 10.53 1.17 19.00
C GLN A 39 9.50 2.17 18.47
N LEU A 40 8.46 2.52 19.25
CA LEU A 40 7.41 3.44 18.82
C LEU A 40 7.93 4.78 18.26
N PRO A 41 8.93 5.44 18.88
CA PRO A 41 9.46 6.69 18.33
C PRO A 41 10.14 6.50 16.96
N VAL A 42 10.76 5.34 16.75
CA VAL A 42 11.40 4.99 15.47
C VAL A 42 10.35 4.73 14.41
N PHE A 43 9.34 3.91 14.72
CA PHE A 43 8.22 3.64 13.83
C PHE A 43 7.45 4.91 13.46
N LEU A 44 7.23 5.81 14.40
CA LEU A 44 6.56 7.08 14.13
C LEU A 44 7.34 7.93 13.12
N LYS A 45 8.67 8.01 13.25
CA LYS A 45 9.53 8.69 12.28
C LYS A 45 9.43 8.06 10.89
N ILE A 46 9.40 6.72 10.83
CA ILE A 46 9.26 5.98 9.57
C ILE A 46 7.91 6.26 8.94
N ILE A 47 6.83 6.24 9.71
CA ILE A 47 5.49 6.56 9.21
C ILE A 47 5.45 7.97 8.61
N VAL A 48 5.99 8.97 9.29
CA VAL A 48 6.07 10.35 8.77
C VAL A 48 6.88 10.40 7.48
N LEU A 49 8.01 9.70 7.41
CA LEU A 49 8.85 9.64 6.22
C LEU A 49 8.12 8.96 5.04
N VAL A 50 7.43 7.85 5.31
CA VAL A 50 6.62 7.13 4.31
C VAL A 50 5.48 8.02 3.80
N LEU A 51 4.77 8.71 4.68
CA LEU A 51 3.71 9.66 4.28
C LEU A 51 4.27 10.79 3.42
N ALA A 52 5.40 11.39 3.80
CA ALA A 52 6.05 12.39 2.99
C ALA A 52 6.44 11.85 1.60
N GLY A 53 7.01 10.64 1.57
CA GLY A 53 7.34 9.94 0.32
C GLY A 53 6.13 9.71 -0.59
N HIS A 54 4.98 9.34 -0.01
CA HIS A 54 3.73 9.17 -0.77
C HIS A 54 3.25 10.49 -1.39
N PHE A 55 3.24 11.57 -0.62
CA PHE A 55 2.81 12.87 -1.15
C PHE A 55 3.76 13.40 -2.22
N ILE A 56 5.08 13.23 -2.03
CA ILE A 56 6.08 13.60 -3.04
C ILE A 56 5.88 12.77 -4.32
N TRP A 57 5.71 11.45 -4.19
CA TRP A 57 5.49 10.56 -5.33
C TRP A 57 4.18 10.88 -6.06
N MET A 58 3.11 11.10 -5.32
CA MET A 58 1.82 11.50 -5.88
C MET A 58 1.93 12.84 -6.62
N ALA A 59 2.57 13.85 -6.03
CA ALA A 59 2.79 15.14 -6.68
C ALA A 59 3.60 14.99 -7.97
N LEU A 60 4.67 14.18 -7.95
CA LEU A 60 5.48 13.88 -9.13
C LEU A 60 4.64 13.28 -10.27
N LEU A 61 3.82 12.26 -9.95
CA LEU A 61 2.96 11.61 -10.95
C LEU A 61 1.92 12.57 -11.54
N TYR A 62 1.29 13.41 -10.70
CA TYR A 62 0.33 14.42 -11.18
C TYR A 62 1.01 15.49 -12.05
N ILE A 63 2.21 15.95 -11.69
CA ILE A 63 2.99 16.90 -12.49
C ILE A 63 3.35 16.28 -13.83
N LEU A 64 3.88 15.07 -13.85
CA LEU A 64 4.23 14.36 -15.09
C LEU A 64 3.00 14.15 -15.98
N ALA A 65 1.88 13.72 -15.40
CA ALA A 65 0.63 13.55 -16.12
C ALA A 65 0.12 14.88 -16.70
N GLY A 66 0.20 15.98 -15.96
CA GLY A 66 -0.18 17.32 -16.42
C GLY A 66 0.69 17.83 -17.57
N ILE A 67 2.01 17.64 -17.47
CA ILE A 67 2.95 17.99 -18.54
C ILE A 67 2.66 17.18 -19.83
N TYR A 68 2.42 15.88 -19.67
CA TYR A 68 2.18 14.99 -20.82
C TYR A 68 0.81 15.25 -21.48
N SER A 69 -0.24 15.48 -20.70
CA SER A 69 -1.60 15.69 -21.22
C SER A 69 -1.89 17.11 -21.66
N GLY A 70 -1.13 18.10 -21.18
CA GLY A 70 -1.44 19.52 -21.34
C GLY A 70 -2.62 20.00 -20.49
N GLU A 71 -3.16 19.16 -19.62
CA GLU A 71 -4.30 19.44 -18.77
C GLU A 71 -3.86 19.81 -17.34
N ASN A 72 -4.72 20.55 -16.62
CA ASN A 72 -4.40 20.94 -15.25
C ASN A 72 -4.71 19.80 -14.25
N PRO A 73 -3.68 19.17 -13.63
CA PRO A 73 -3.88 18.07 -12.71
C PRO A 73 -4.60 18.47 -11.43
N LEU A 74 -4.58 19.75 -11.04
CA LEU A 74 -5.28 20.24 -9.85
C LEU A 74 -6.80 20.06 -9.95
N GLU A 75 -7.36 20.08 -11.16
CA GLU A 75 -8.77 19.81 -11.38
C GLU A 75 -9.16 18.37 -10.99
N VAL A 76 -8.26 17.42 -11.17
CA VAL A 76 -8.45 16.02 -10.72
C VAL A 76 -8.30 15.93 -9.20
N VAL A 77 -7.26 16.56 -8.65
CA VAL A 77 -6.98 16.55 -7.20
C VAL A 77 -8.12 17.13 -6.38
N ARG A 78 -8.79 18.18 -6.88
CA ARG A 78 -9.95 18.81 -6.20
C ARG A 78 -11.10 17.83 -5.93
N HIS A 79 -11.27 16.81 -6.75
CA HIS A 79 -12.33 15.82 -6.63
C HIS A 79 -11.88 14.55 -5.89
N TYR A 80 -10.59 14.42 -5.59
CA TYR A 80 -9.98 13.21 -5.04
C TYR A 80 -10.27 12.97 -3.54
N GLY A 81 -10.60 14.03 -2.78
CA GLY A 81 -10.73 13.99 -1.32
C GLY A 81 -11.57 12.82 -0.77
N PRO A 82 -12.82 12.61 -1.23
CA PRO A 82 -13.65 11.51 -0.72
C PRO A 82 -13.05 10.13 -0.98
N ALA A 83 -12.42 9.92 -2.15
CA ALA A 83 -11.74 8.65 -2.46
C ALA A 83 -10.53 8.44 -1.55
N TYR A 84 -9.76 9.49 -1.29
CA TYR A 84 -8.62 9.44 -0.37
C TYR A 84 -9.04 9.08 1.05
N LEU A 85 -10.08 9.73 1.59
CA LEU A 85 -10.60 9.44 2.93
C LEU A 85 -11.15 8.01 3.02
N THR A 86 -11.83 7.54 1.98
CA THR A 86 -12.31 6.15 1.92
C THR A 86 -11.14 5.17 1.90
N ALA A 87 -10.08 5.44 1.12
CA ALA A 87 -8.89 4.61 1.08
C ALA A 87 -8.18 4.53 2.44
N VAL A 88 -8.03 5.66 3.12
CA VAL A 88 -7.44 5.73 4.47
C VAL A 88 -8.29 4.96 5.49
N GLY A 89 -9.62 5.12 5.42
CA GLY A 89 -10.53 4.48 6.37
C GLY A 89 -10.67 2.97 6.16
N THR A 90 -10.65 2.51 4.91
CA THR A 90 -10.85 1.09 4.59
C THR A 90 -9.53 0.32 4.40
N MET A 91 -8.43 1.01 4.13
CA MET A 91 -7.14 0.41 3.72
C MET A 91 -7.29 -0.62 2.58
N SER A 92 -8.32 -0.46 1.74
CA SER A 92 -8.69 -1.42 0.70
C SER A 92 -8.96 -0.70 -0.63
N SER A 93 -8.17 -1.05 -1.65
CA SER A 93 -8.39 -0.55 -3.01
C SER A 93 -9.73 -1.01 -3.57
N ALA A 94 -10.14 -2.25 -3.26
CA ALA A 94 -11.41 -2.80 -3.70
C ALA A 94 -12.61 -2.05 -3.11
N ALA A 95 -12.56 -1.72 -1.82
CA ALA A 95 -13.63 -0.95 -1.16
C ALA A 95 -13.67 0.51 -1.63
N THR A 96 -12.54 1.07 -2.04
CA THR A 96 -12.43 2.46 -2.50
C THR A 96 -12.88 2.64 -3.95
N LEU A 97 -12.92 1.57 -4.75
CA LEU A 97 -13.11 1.60 -6.19
C LEU A 97 -14.36 2.38 -6.63
N ALA A 98 -15.51 2.14 -6.00
CA ALA A 98 -16.76 2.81 -6.35
C ALA A 98 -16.69 4.33 -6.13
N VAL A 99 -16.10 4.75 -5.01
CA VAL A 99 -15.92 6.17 -4.68
C VAL A 99 -14.90 6.83 -5.60
N ALA A 100 -13.82 6.12 -5.93
CA ALA A 100 -12.80 6.59 -6.87
C ALA A 100 -13.39 6.84 -8.27
N LEU A 101 -14.24 5.93 -8.77
CA LEU A 101 -14.96 6.10 -10.03
C LEU A 101 -15.86 7.34 -10.01
N GLN A 102 -16.61 7.53 -8.93
CA GLN A 102 -17.47 8.72 -8.77
C GLN A 102 -16.66 10.01 -8.71
N CYS A 103 -15.54 10.01 -8.04
CA CYS A 103 -14.65 11.17 -7.94
C CYS A 103 -14.03 11.50 -9.31
N ALA A 104 -13.49 10.51 -9.99
CA ALA A 104 -12.87 10.69 -11.29
C ALA A 104 -13.85 11.13 -12.37
N SER A 105 -15.11 10.64 -12.33
CA SER A 105 -16.13 11.03 -13.30
C SER A 105 -16.56 12.51 -13.22
N LYS A 106 -16.26 13.19 -12.11
CA LYS A 106 -16.51 14.63 -11.89
C LYS A 106 -15.39 15.50 -12.42
N ALA A 107 -14.21 14.96 -12.61
CA ALA A 107 -13.04 15.71 -13.09
C ALA A 107 -13.15 15.91 -14.61
N LYS A 108 -13.21 17.17 -15.04
CA LYS A 108 -13.40 17.54 -16.45
C LYS A 108 -12.31 17.01 -17.39
N PRO A 109 -11.00 17.02 -17.03
CA PRO A 109 -9.96 16.54 -17.92
C PRO A 109 -10.02 15.05 -18.22
N LEU A 110 -10.75 14.27 -17.42
CA LEU A 110 -10.79 12.83 -17.55
C LEU A 110 -11.92 12.37 -18.48
N ARG A 111 -11.57 11.60 -19.50
CA ARG A 111 -12.53 10.97 -20.41
C ARG A 111 -13.30 9.86 -19.67
N LYS A 112 -14.62 9.91 -19.72
CA LYS A 112 -15.50 8.97 -18.98
C LYS A 112 -15.33 7.51 -19.40
N ASP A 113 -15.09 7.26 -20.67
CA ASP A 113 -14.80 5.92 -21.20
C ASP A 113 -13.50 5.35 -20.64
N LEU A 114 -12.45 6.19 -20.54
CA LEU A 114 -11.17 5.79 -19.94
C LEU A 114 -11.26 5.64 -18.43
N VAL A 115 -12.04 6.46 -17.75
CA VAL A 115 -12.25 6.36 -16.30
C VAL A 115 -12.89 5.03 -15.93
N SER A 116 -13.95 4.61 -16.64
CA SER A 116 -14.67 3.38 -16.33
C SER A 116 -13.84 2.11 -16.50
N PHE A 117 -12.86 2.13 -17.41
CA PHE A 117 -11.93 1.03 -17.63
C PHE A 117 -10.65 1.19 -16.80
N GLY A 118 -10.05 2.39 -16.80
CA GLY A 118 -8.74 2.65 -16.21
C GLY A 118 -8.73 2.54 -14.70
N ILE A 119 -9.74 3.08 -14.00
CA ILE A 119 -9.77 3.05 -12.53
C ILE A 119 -9.81 1.61 -12.00
N PRO A 120 -10.70 0.71 -12.47
CA PRO A 120 -10.68 -0.70 -12.06
C PRO A 120 -9.38 -1.43 -12.42
N LEU A 121 -8.82 -1.15 -13.59
CA LEU A 121 -7.57 -1.77 -14.03
C LEU A 121 -6.41 -1.34 -13.13
N PHE A 122 -6.19 -0.03 -12.99
CA PHE A 122 -5.07 0.52 -12.24
C PHE A 122 -5.18 0.34 -10.73
N ALA A 123 -6.38 0.16 -10.18
CA ALA A 123 -6.56 -0.19 -8.78
C ALA A 123 -5.87 -1.52 -8.40
N ASN A 124 -5.67 -2.41 -9.38
CA ASN A 124 -5.03 -3.71 -9.17
C ASN A 124 -3.57 -3.78 -9.63
N ILE A 125 -3.17 -2.98 -10.63
CA ILE A 125 -1.81 -3.08 -11.21
C ILE A 125 -0.91 -1.90 -10.87
N HIS A 126 -1.46 -0.77 -10.41
CA HIS A 126 -0.69 0.41 -10.06
C HIS A 126 -0.56 0.55 -8.53
N LEU A 127 0.23 -0.31 -7.93
CA LEU A 127 0.42 -0.43 -6.48
C LEU A 127 1.70 0.26 -5.97
N CYS A 128 2.15 1.30 -6.65
CA CYS A 128 3.39 2.01 -6.31
C CYS A 128 3.43 2.53 -4.87
N GLY A 129 2.28 2.95 -4.31
CA GLY A 129 2.19 3.37 -2.91
C GLY A 129 2.45 2.24 -1.94
N SER A 130 1.84 1.07 -2.17
CA SER A 130 2.07 -0.12 -1.34
C SER A 130 3.52 -0.59 -1.41
N VAL A 131 4.09 -0.66 -2.61
CA VAL A 131 5.50 -1.03 -2.83
C VAL A 131 6.43 -0.06 -2.10
N LEU A 132 6.19 1.26 -2.20
CA LEU A 132 6.98 2.28 -1.50
C LEU A 132 6.91 2.08 0.02
N THR A 133 5.72 1.88 0.58
CA THR A 133 5.53 1.59 2.01
C THR A 133 6.33 0.38 2.43
N GLU A 134 6.19 -0.73 1.70
CA GLU A 134 6.78 -2.01 2.05
C GLU A 134 8.31 -1.95 2.00
N VAL A 135 8.89 -1.32 0.98
CA VAL A 135 10.34 -1.10 0.89
C VAL A 135 10.86 -0.30 2.10
N PHE A 136 10.20 0.81 2.45
CA PHE A 136 10.61 1.62 3.59
C PHE A 136 10.54 0.84 4.91
N PHE A 137 9.46 0.10 5.13
CA PHE A 137 9.31 -0.71 6.35
C PHE A 137 10.32 -1.86 6.40
N CYS A 138 10.59 -2.55 5.30
CA CYS A 138 11.63 -3.59 5.24
C CYS A 138 13.02 -3.03 5.56
N MET A 139 13.37 -1.87 5.00
CA MET A 139 14.63 -1.19 5.34
C MET A 139 14.70 -0.82 6.83
N ALA A 140 13.61 -0.31 7.39
CA ALA A 140 13.52 0.07 8.78
C ALA A 140 13.66 -1.13 9.71
N VAL A 141 12.93 -2.21 9.42
CA VAL A 141 13.00 -3.47 10.18
C VAL A 141 14.40 -4.06 10.10
N SER A 142 15.02 -4.10 8.92
CA SER A 142 16.40 -4.55 8.76
C SER A 142 17.36 -3.75 9.64
N LYS A 143 17.21 -2.43 9.68
CA LYS A 143 18.03 -1.55 10.53
C LYS A 143 17.81 -1.79 12.01
N ILE A 144 16.57 -2.07 12.42
CA ILE A 144 16.21 -2.30 13.82
C ILE A 144 16.70 -3.69 14.29
N LEU A 145 16.44 -4.74 13.51
CA LEU A 145 16.77 -6.12 13.89
C LEU A 145 18.24 -6.45 13.71
N TYR A 146 18.83 -6.05 12.59
CA TYR A 146 20.21 -6.46 12.23
C TYR A 146 21.23 -5.32 12.33
N GLY A 147 20.82 -4.11 12.70
CA GLY A 147 21.71 -2.95 12.82
C GLY A 147 22.26 -2.41 11.50
N LYS A 148 21.95 -3.06 10.36
CA LYS A 148 22.47 -2.73 9.03
C LYS A 148 21.35 -2.69 8.00
N LEU A 149 21.58 -1.96 6.91
CA LEU A 149 20.69 -2.00 5.75
C LEU A 149 21.14 -3.11 4.79
N PRO A 150 20.21 -3.70 4.02
CA PRO A 150 20.55 -4.62 2.93
C PRO A 150 21.45 -3.93 1.91
N SER A 151 22.21 -4.71 1.14
CA SER A 151 23.03 -4.17 0.07
C SER A 151 22.16 -3.50 -1.00
N VAL A 152 22.72 -2.52 -1.72
CA VAL A 152 22.01 -1.83 -2.80
C VAL A 152 21.54 -2.83 -3.87
N GLY A 153 22.36 -3.82 -4.21
CA GLY A 153 22.00 -4.87 -5.17
C GLY A 153 20.80 -5.70 -4.70
N THR A 154 20.81 -6.12 -3.43
CA THR A 154 19.68 -6.84 -2.81
C THR A 154 18.41 -6.00 -2.82
N MET A 155 18.51 -4.70 -2.53
CA MET A 155 17.36 -3.80 -2.55
C MET A 155 16.80 -3.59 -3.95
N ILE A 156 17.65 -3.44 -4.97
CA ILE A 156 17.20 -3.33 -6.36
C ILE A 156 16.46 -4.61 -6.78
N LEU A 157 17.03 -5.78 -6.49
CA LEU A 157 16.39 -7.06 -6.77
C LEU A 157 15.06 -7.19 -6.05
N PHE A 158 15.03 -6.85 -4.77
CA PHE A 158 13.80 -6.84 -3.96
C PHE A 158 12.73 -5.93 -4.56
N CYS A 159 13.07 -4.69 -4.92
CA CYS A 159 12.13 -3.74 -5.52
C CYS A 159 11.57 -4.25 -6.86
N LEU A 160 12.40 -4.83 -7.72
CA LEU A 160 11.96 -5.39 -9.01
C LEU A 160 10.99 -6.56 -8.82
N LEU A 161 11.34 -7.51 -7.95
CA LEU A 161 10.50 -8.66 -7.65
C LEU A 161 9.21 -8.22 -6.95
N LEU A 162 9.29 -7.33 -5.98
CA LEU A 162 8.13 -6.79 -5.27
C LEU A 162 7.16 -6.10 -6.23
N GLY A 163 7.65 -5.33 -7.20
CA GLY A 163 6.82 -4.70 -8.23
C GLY A 163 6.03 -5.73 -9.05
N ILE A 164 6.61 -6.89 -9.36
CA ILE A 164 5.94 -7.98 -10.07
C ILE A 164 4.92 -8.66 -9.16
N PHE A 165 5.29 -9.01 -7.93
CA PHE A 165 4.42 -9.69 -6.98
C PHE A 165 3.24 -8.83 -6.54
N ALA A 166 3.42 -7.52 -6.42
CA ALA A 166 2.37 -6.60 -6.06
C ALA A 166 1.18 -6.65 -7.03
N ILE A 167 1.40 -6.93 -8.31
CA ILE A 167 0.31 -7.04 -9.31
C ILE A 167 -0.65 -8.18 -8.97
N GLY A 168 -0.16 -9.25 -8.33
CA GLY A 168 -0.98 -10.38 -7.87
C GLY A 168 -1.61 -10.19 -6.49
N ALA A 169 -1.30 -9.10 -5.80
CA ALA A 169 -1.78 -8.88 -4.44
C ALA A 169 -3.28 -8.53 -4.43
N PRO A 170 -4.06 -9.11 -3.50
CA PRO A 170 -5.47 -8.72 -3.34
C PRO A 170 -5.58 -7.29 -2.80
N GLY A 171 -6.58 -6.53 -3.29
CA GLY A 171 -6.86 -5.14 -2.87
C GLY A 171 -7.51 -5.03 -1.48
N VAL A 172 -7.02 -5.79 -0.50
CA VAL A 172 -7.48 -5.83 0.89
C VAL A 172 -6.38 -5.37 1.84
N PRO A 173 -6.70 -4.98 3.10
CA PRO A 173 -5.70 -4.57 4.06
C PRO A 173 -4.58 -5.62 4.24
N GLY A 174 -3.32 -5.20 4.11
CA GLY A 174 -2.17 -6.08 4.23
C GLY A 174 -1.92 -7.04 3.05
N GLY A 175 -2.72 -6.96 1.99
CA GLY A 175 -2.65 -7.91 0.86
C GLY A 175 -1.30 -7.95 0.17
N THR A 176 -0.63 -6.82 -0.02
CA THR A 176 0.72 -6.76 -0.61
C THR A 176 1.76 -7.43 0.28
N VAL A 177 1.73 -7.15 1.59
CA VAL A 177 2.67 -7.74 2.55
C VAL A 177 2.52 -9.27 2.60
N MET A 178 1.28 -9.76 2.62
CA MET A 178 1.02 -11.20 2.61
C MET A 178 1.48 -11.86 1.30
N ALA A 179 1.29 -11.19 0.16
CA ALA A 179 1.74 -11.71 -1.13
C ALA A 179 3.27 -11.73 -1.26
N SER A 180 3.95 -10.77 -0.64
CA SER A 180 5.41 -10.61 -0.73
C SER A 180 6.19 -11.25 0.42
N LEU A 181 5.52 -11.88 1.39
CA LEU A 181 6.17 -12.45 2.58
C LEU A 181 7.34 -13.38 2.23
N GLY A 182 7.15 -14.23 1.21
CA GLY A 182 8.21 -15.10 0.71
C GLY A 182 9.41 -14.37 0.11
N LEU A 183 9.19 -13.18 -0.48
CA LEU A 183 10.28 -12.31 -0.94
C LEU A 183 11.01 -11.64 0.22
N ILE A 184 10.26 -11.18 1.23
CA ILE A 184 10.84 -10.53 2.41
C ILE A 184 11.76 -11.49 3.14
N THR A 185 11.30 -12.72 3.37
CA THR A 185 12.10 -13.74 4.04
C THR A 185 13.23 -14.28 3.16
N GLY A 186 12.96 -14.57 1.89
CA GLY A 186 13.90 -15.22 0.98
C GLY A 186 14.97 -14.29 0.40
N VAL A 187 14.61 -13.05 0.02
CA VAL A 187 15.55 -12.11 -0.63
C VAL A 187 16.26 -11.24 0.41
N LEU A 188 15.52 -10.75 1.41
CA LEU A 188 16.09 -9.92 2.47
C LEU A 188 16.69 -10.74 3.61
N MET A 189 16.55 -12.05 3.59
CA MET A 189 17.08 -12.98 4.61
C MET A 189 16.59 -12.64 6.01
N PHE A 190 15.32 -12.23 6.13
CA PHE A 190 14.70 -12.07 7.44
C PHE A 190 14.42 -13.47 8.00
N ASP A 191 15.07 -13.82 9.11
CA ASP A 191 14.83 -15.06 9.82
C ASP A 191 13.42 -15.05 10.42
N ASN A 192 12.78 -16.24 10.38
CA ASN A 192 11.46 -16.46 10.98
C ASN A 192 11.55 -16.47 12.51
#